data_f1975da21ce06b71d07aa9ed86a7f21d
#
_entry.id   f1975da21ce06b71d07aa9ed86a7f21d
#
_cell.length_a   1.000
_cell.length_b   1.000
_cell.length_c   1.000
_cell.angle_alpha   90.00
_cell.angle_beta   90.00
_cell.angle_gamma   90.00
#
_symmetry.space_group_name_H-M   'P 1'
#
loop_
_entity.id
_entity.type
_entity.pdbx_description
1 polymer ?
#
loop_
_entity_poly.entity_id
_entity_poly.type
_entity_poly.pdbx_seq_one_letter_code
_entity_poly.pdbx_strand_id
1 'polypeptide(L)'
;MSFGAMLSALLIEPLQLLFEVIFTMAERLIGNPGLSIVVLSLAMNFLVLPLYKRADAMQEEEREMELRLHDGVAHIKKTFRGDERMMILQTYYRQNHYKPTYVLRGATSLLLEIPFFIAAYRFLSGLESLHGVSFGPIADLGQPDNLLHIAGLSLHLLPIIMTAVNLVSCVIFTKGSLLKTKIQLYTMAVFFLFFLYESPAGLVFYWTLNNVFSLVKTIFYKLKQIRCWQRWPRRRGRRSLPMACSSIRRGRRGGSCSLPCLGSHCNSRL
;
A
#
# COMPACT_ATOMS: atom_id res chain seq x y z
N MET A 1 -19.35 -22.07 16.67
CA MET A 1 -18.44 -20.89 16.54
C MET A 1 -18.91 -20.08 15.37
N SER A 2 -19.09 -18.76 15.51
CA SER A 2 -19.46 -17.92 14.37
C SER A 2 -18.28 -17.86 13.38
N PHE A 3 -18.58 -17.71 12.08
CA PHE A 3 -17.56 -17.59 11.03
C PHE A 3 -16.53 -16.48 11.36
N GLY A 4 -16.97 -15.39 11.98
CA GLY A 4 -16.10 -14.30 12.43
C GLY A 4 -15.13 -14.72 13.54
N ALA A 5 -15.55 -15.55 14.49
CA ALA A 5 -14.67 -16.06 15.55
C ALA A 5 -13.60 -17.00 15.00
N MET A 6 -13.95 -17.82 14.02
CA MET A 6 -13.00 -18.71 13.34
C MET A 6 -11.97 -17.94 12.51
N LEU A 7 -12.41 -16.88 11.83
CA LEU A 7 -11.51 -16.01 11.05
C LEU A 7 -10.57 -15.20 11.97
N SER A 8 -11.07 -14.74 13.14
CA SER A 8 -10.22 -14.03 14.12
C SER A 8 -9.17 -14.95 14.71
N ALA A 9 -9.54 -16.17 15.11
CA ALA A 9 -8.61 -17.14 15.68
C ALA A 9 -7.52 -17.57 14.67
N LEU A 10 -7.89 -17.72 13.39
CA LEU A 10 -6.95 -18.22 12.38
C LEU A 10 -6.00 -17.14 11.86
N LEU A 11 -6.47 -15.88 11.79
CA LEU A 11 -5.73 -14.80 11.10
C LEU A 11 -5.21 -13.74 12.08
N ILE A 12 -6.00 -13.32 13.05
CA ILE A 12 -5.66 -12.18 13.92
C ILE A 12 -4.82 -12.64 15.12
N GLU A 13 -5.15 -13.76 15.76
CA GLU A 13 -4.40 -14.26 16.92
C GLU A 13 -2.93 -14.56 16.62
N PRO A 14 -2.56 -15.26 15.52
CA PRO A 14 -1.15 -15.51 15.23
C PRO A 14 -0.38 -14.21 14.90
N LEU A 15 -1.05 -13.22 14.29
CA LEU A 15 -0.46 -11.90 14.07
C LEU A 15 -0.25 -11.17 15.40
N GLN A 16 -1.21 -11.24 16.30
CA GLN A 16 -1.14 -10.62 17.62
C GLN A 16 -0.02 -11.22 18.46
N LEU A 17 0.15 -12.56 18.47
CA LEU A 17 1.30 -13.24 19.07
C LEU A 17 2.63 -12.77 18.48
N LEU A 18 2.67 -12.55 17.17
CA LEU A 18 3.88 -12.05 16.52
C LEU A 18 4.24 -10.64 16.99
N PHE A 19 3.25 -9.75 17.13
CA PHE A 19 3.42 -8.41 17.69
C PHE A 19 3.95 -8.48 19.12
N GLU A 20 3.35 -9.34 19.96
CA GLU A 20 3.72 -9.55 21.35
C GLU A 20 5.16 -10.04 21.50
N VAL A 21 5.55 -11.05 20.74
CA VAL A 21 6.91 -11.62 20.80
C VAL A 21 7.94 -10.57 20.41
N ILE A 22 7.73 -9.85 19.29
CA ILE A 22 8.68 -8.85 18.82
C ILE A 22 8.77 -7.67 19.82
N PHE A 23 7.63 -7.20 20.32
CA PHE A 23 7.59 -6.10 21.27
C PHE A 23 8.28 -6.48 22.59
N THR A 24 7.93 -7.62 23.17
CA THR A 24 8.52 -8.10 24.44
C THR A 24 10.02 -8.32 24.33
N MET A 25 10.50 -8.86 23.21
CA MET A 25 11.94 -8.99 22.96
C MET A 25 12.61 -7.62 22.86
N ALA A 26 12.03 -6.67 22.15
CA ALA A 26 12.55 -5.31 22.03
C ALA A 26 12.57 -4.59 23.38
N GLU A 27 11.51 -4.71 24.19
CA GLU A 27 11.40 -4.09 25.51
C GLU A 27 12.43 -4.66 26.48
N ARG A 28 12.65 -5.99 26.48
CA ARG A 28 13.70 -6.63 27.31
C ARG A 28 15.11 -6.19 26.94
N LEU A 29 15.38 -5.91 25.66
CA LEU A 29 16.69 -5.51 25.18
C LEU A 29 16.97 -4.01 25.41
N ILE A 30 15.97 -3.18 25.27
CA ILE A 30 16.10 -1.71 25.21
C ILE A 30 15.65 -1.06 26.53
N GLY A 31 14.66 -1.65 27.22
CA GLY A 31 14.09 -1.11 28.45
C GLY A 31 13.29 0.18 28.28
N ASN A 32 12.93 0.53 27.04
CA ASN A 32 12.14 1.73 26.73
C ASN A 32 10.99 1.37 25.79
N PRO A 33 9.72 1.44 26.27
CA PRO A 33 8.55 1.05 25.47
C PRO A 33 8.37 1.85 24.16
N GLY A 34 8.69 3.14 24.17
CA GLY A 34 8.62 3.97 22.95
C GLY A 34 9.59 3.54 21.85
N LEU A 35 10.84 3.20 22.22
CA LEU A 35 11.80 2.63 21.28
C LEU A 35 11.40 1.21 20.86
N SER A 36 10.77 0.45 21.74
CA SER A 36 10.24 -0.87 21.40
C SER A 36 9.15 -0.82 20.31
N ILE A 37 8.32 0.22 20.31
CA ILE A 37 7.36 0.47 19.22
C ILE A 37 8.11 0.76 17.89
N VAL A 38 9.21 1.51 17.91
CA VAL A 38 10.03 1.76 16.71
C VAL A 38 10.59 0.46 16.15
N VAL A 39 11.18 -0.38 17.02
CA VAL A 39 11.71 -1.71 16.60
C VAL A 39 10.60 -2.61 16.10
N LEU A 40 9.46 -2.64 16.79
CA LEU A 40 8.27 -3.37 16.36
C LEU A 40 7.83 -2.96 14.95
N SER A 41 7.69 -1.65 14.70
CA SER A 41 7.32 -1.12 13.39
C SER A 41 8.32 -1.54 12.29
N LEU A 42 9.62 -1.41 12.54
CA LEU A 42 10.65 -1.81 11.58
C LEU A 42 10.62 -3.31 11.32
N ALA A 43 10.59 -4.12 12.38
CA ALA A 43 10.56 -5.58 12.26
C ALA A 43 9.34 -6.06 11.46
N MET A 44 8.15 -5.54 11.76
CA MET A 44 6.91 -5.86 11.05
C MET A 44 6.97 -5.44 9.59
N ASN A 45 7.48 -4.25 9.28
CA ASN A 45 7.64 -3.80 7.90
C ASN A 45 8.60 -4.69 7.10
N PHE A 46 9.71 -5.14 7.69
CA PHE A 46 10.63 -6.07 7.01
C PHE A 46 10.03 -7.46 6.82
N LEU A 47 9.34 -7.97 7.83
CA LEU A 47 8.70 -9.29 7.79
C LEU A 47 7.60 -9.36 6.72
N VAL A 48 6.77 -8.32 6.64
CA VAL A 48 5.62 -8.28 5.73
C VAL A 48 6.01 -7.82 4.31
N LEU A 49 7.24 -7.29 4.13
CA LEU A 49 7.73 -6.81 2.84
C LEU A 49 7.56 -7.81 1.67
N PRO A 50 7.88 -9.12 1.79
CA PRO A 50 7.69 -10.06 0.70
C PRO A 50 6.21 -10.25 0.33
N LEU A 51 5.31 -10.15 1.33
CA LEU A 51 3.87 -10.27 1.12
C LEU A 51 3.32 -9.03 0.39
N TYR A 52 3.74 -7.83 0.81
CA TYR A 52 3.40 -6.59 0.11
C TYR A 52 3.91 -6.57 -1.33
N LYS A 53 5.12 -7.06 -1.60
CA LYS A 53 5.62 -7.13 -2.98
C LYS A 53 4.75 -7.99 -3.90
N ARG A 54 4.19 -9.08 -3.39
CA ARG A 54 3.25 -9.92 -4.15
C ARG A 54 1.91 -9.21 -4.37
N ALA A 55 1.40 -8.54 -3.34
CA ALA A 55 0.18 -7.74 -3.43
C ALA A 55 0.33 -6.59 -4.43
N ASP A 56 1.45 -5.86 -4.37
CA ASP A 56 1.78 -4.76 -5.30
C ASP A 56 1.87 -5.26 -6.76
N ALA A 57 2.46 -6.44 -7.00
CA ALA A 57 2.53 -7.04 -8.33
C ALA A 57 1.14 -7.37 -8.89
N MET A 58 0.27 -7.97 -8.08
CA MET A 58 -1.11 -8.28 -8.47
C MET A 58 -1.92 -7.01 -8.76
N GLN A 59 -1.70 -5.95 -7.97
CA GLN A 59 -2.35 -4.66 -8.14
C GLN A 59 -1.86 -3.95 -9.42
N GLU A 60 -0.58 -4.05 -9.76
CA GLU A 60 -0.03 -3.46 -10.97
C GLU A 60 -0.55 -4.17 -12.24
N GLU A 61 -0.68 -5.50 -12.22
CA GLU A 61 -1.31 -6.26 -13.32
C GLU A 61 -2.75 -5.80 -13.58
N GLU A 62 -3.53 -5.59 -12.51
CA GLU A 62 -4.90 -5.07 -12.61
C GLU A 62 -4.91 -3.65 -13.18
N ARG A 63 -4.04 -2.80 -12.69
CA ARG A 63 -3.92 -1.42 -13.15
C ARG A 63 -3.56 -1.33 -14.64
N GLU A 64 -2.61 -2.15 -15.10
CA GLU A 64 -2.26 -2.21 -16.52
C GLU A 64 -3.46 -2.67 -17.37
N MET A 65 -4.21 -3.66 -16.89
CA MET A 65 -5.41 -4.13 -17.58
C MET A 65 -6.50 -3.04 -17.62
N GLU A 66 -6.74 -2.36 -16.49
CA GLU A 66 -7.70 -1.26 -16.42
C GLU A 66 -7.32 -0.11 -17.37
N LEU A 67 -6.04 0.24 -17.46
CA LEU A 67 -5.55 1.25 -18.41
C LEU A 67 -5.74 0.85 -19.87
N ARG A 68 -5.50 -0.41 -20.22
CA ARG A 68 -5.72 -0.92 -21.59
C ARG A 68 -7.18 -0.87 -22.00
N LEU A 69 -8.09 -1.14 -21.06
CA LEU A 69 -9.53 -1.17 -21.33
C LEU A 69 -10.21 0.19 -21.20
N HIS A 70 -9.51 1.16 -20.57
CA HIS A 70 -10.09 2.47 -20.21
C HIS A 70 -10.75 3.19 -21.37
N ASP A 71 -10.06 3.30 -22.51
CA ASP A 71 -10.55 4.07 -23.67
C ASP A 71 -11.77 3.42 -24.30
N GLY A 72 -11.76 2.08 -24.45
CA GLY A 72 -12.92 1.33 -24.96
C GLY A 72 -14.12 1.42 -24.02
N VAL A 73 -13.89 1.27 -22.73
CA VAL A 73 -14.95 1.43 -21.70
C VAL A 73 -15.51 2.84 -21.70
N ALA A 74 -14.65 3.87 -21.80
CA ALA A 74 -15.08 5.27 -21.86
C ALA A 74 -15.93 5.55 -23.11
N HIS A 75 -15.53 5.01 -24.27
CA HIS A 75 -16.29 5.12 -25.51
C HIS A 75 -17.67 4.47 -25.39
N ILE A 76 -17.75 3.24 -24.89
CA ILE A 76 -19.02 2.52 -24.69
C ILE A 76 -19.94 3.28 -23.73
N LYS A 77 -19.42 3.77 -22.62
CA LYS A 77 -20.19 4.55 -21.63
C LYS A 77 -20.74 5.86 -22.20
N LYS A 78 -20.04 6.48 -23.14
CA LYS A 78 -20.45 7.73 -23.81
C LYS A 78 -21.51 7.48 -24.88
N THR A 79 -21.39 6.38 -25.62
CA THR A 79 -22.22 6.10 -26.82
C THR A 79 -23.54 5.40 -26.48
N PHE A 80 -23.50 4.45 -25.55
CA PHE A 80 -24.65 3.60 -25.22
C PHE A 80 -25.25 3.94 -23.86
N ARG A 81 -26.58 3.69 -23.68
CA ARG A 81 -27.31 3.96 -22.42
C ARG A 81 -28.14 2.75 -22.01
N GLY A 82 -28.54 2.71 -20.74
CA GLY A 82 -29.42 1.67 -20.19
C GLY A 82 -28.84 0.25 -20.30
N ASP A 83 -29.70 -0.70 -20.60
CA ASP A 83 -29.38 -2.13 -20.66
C ASP A 83 -28.41 -2.48 -21.80
N GLU A 84 -28.55 -1.79 -22.95
CA GLU A 84 -27.64 -1.95 -24.08
C GLU A 84 -26.18 -1.68 -23.67
N ARG A 85 -25.94 -0.59 -22.93
CA ARG A 85 -24.60 -0.28 -22.39
C ARG A 85 -24.07 -1.40 -21.51
N MET A 86 -24.93 -1.98 -20.66
CA MET A 86 -24.55 -3.06 -19.77
C MET A 86 -24.14 -4.32 -20.55
N MET A 87 -24.93 -4.69 -21.55
CA MET A 87 -24.65 -5.86 -22.40
C MET A 87 -23.35 -5.69 -23.20
N ILE A 88 -23.15 -4.53 -23.80
CA ILE A 88 -21.94 -4.23 -24.58
C ILE A 88 -20.71 -4.22 -23.67
N LEU A 89 -20.78 -3.62 -22.47
CA LEU A 89 -19.68 -3.63 -21.50
C LEU A 89 -19.33 -5.06 -21.06
N GLN A 90 -20.33 -5.90 -20.76
CA GLN A 90 -20.08 -7.30 -20.38
C GLN A 90 -19.40 -8.06 -21.52
N THR A 91 -19.87 -7.85 -22.75
CA THR A 91 -19.29 -8.49 -23.94
C THR A 91 -17.86 -8.02 -24.16
N TYR A 92 -17.59 -6.71 -24.04
CA TYR A 92 -16.26 -6.12 -24.15
C TYR A 92 -15.30 -6.68 -23.10
N TYR A 93 -15.71 -6.75 -21.83
CA TYR A 93 -14.92 -7.36 -20.77
C TYR A 93 -14.63 -8.84 -21.02
N ARG A 94 -15.63 -9.60 -21.47
CA ARG A 94 -15.47 -11.02 -21.80
C ARG A 94 -14.51 -11.24 -22.98
N GLN A 95 -14.58 -10.43 -24.03
CA GLN A 95 -13.66 -10.49 -25.17
C GLN A 95 -12.21 -10.18 -24.79
N ASN A 96 -12.02 -9.28 -23.83
CA ASN A 96 -10.70 -8.93 -23.31
C ASN A 96 -10.27 -9.78 -22.11
N HIS A 97 -10.96 -10.88 -21.84
CA HIS A 97 -10.69 -11.79 -20.72
C HIS A 97 -10.64 -11.11 -19.34
N TYR A 98 -11.30 -9.96 -19.18
CA TYR A 98 -11.41 -9.24 -17.93
C TYR A 98 -12.52 -9.84 -17.07
N LYS A 99 -12.15 -10.35 -15.87
CA LYS A 99 -13.10 -10.94 -14.92
C LYS A 99 -13.46 -9.90 -13.84
N PRO A 100 -14.70 -9.89 -13.34
CA PRO A 100 -15.12 -9.00 -12.23
C PRO A 100 -14.24 -9.16 -10.97
N THR A 101 -13.69 -10.36 -10.77
CA THR A 101 -12.77 -10.66 -9.64
C THR A 101 -11.46 -9.89 -9.70
N TYR A 102 -11.08 -9.33 -10.86
CA TYR A 102 -9.87 -8.52 -10.98
C TYR A 102 -9.95 -7.21 -10.18
N VAL A 103 -11.16 -6.70 -9.93
CA VAL A 103 -11.35 -5.54 -9.03
C VAL A 103 -10.81 -5.82 -7.63
N LEU A 104 -10.93 -7.07 -7.14
CA LEU A 104 -10.35 -7.47 -5.85
C LEU A 104 -8.82 -7.48 -5.87
N ARG A 105 -8.20 -7.74 -7.03
CA ARG A 105 -6.74 -7.64 -7.18
C ARG A 105 -6.26 -6.21 -7.03
N GLY A 106 -7.02 -5.23 -7.54
CA GLY A 106 -6.74 -3.82 -7.34
C GLY A 106 -6.80 -3.37 -5.87
N ALA A 107 -7.51 -4.10 -5.02
CA ALA A 107 -7.66 -3.83 -3.59
C ALA A 107 -6.80 -4.75 -2.70
N THR A 108 -5.95 -5.61 -3.27
CA THR A 108 -5.24 -6.67 -2.52
C THR A 108 -4.38 -6.12 -1.40
N SER A 109 -3.66 -5.02 -1.61
CA SER A 109 -2.83 -4.41 -0.56
C SER A 109 -3.68 -3.86 0.59
N LEU A 110 -4.84 -3.27 0.30
CA LEU A 110 -5.77 -2.81 1.34
C LEU A 110 -6.38 -3.97 2.13
N LEU A 111 -6.78 -5.03 1.42
CA LEU A 111 -7.33 -6.23 2.08
C LEU A 111 -6.30 -6.90 2.98
N LEU A 112 -5.02 -6.83 2.59
CA LEU A 112 -3.92 -7.33 3.40
C LEU A 112 -3.68 -6.45 4.64
N GLU A 113 -3.86 -5.14 4.52
CA GLU A 113 -3.62 -4.18 5.60
C GLU A 113 -4.62 -4.33 6.76
N ILE A 114 -5.88 -4.70 6.47
CA ILE A 114 -6.94 -4.83 7.47
C ILE A 114 -6.59 -5.80 8.62
N PRO A 115 -6.17 -7.06 8.40
CA PRO A 115 -5.85 -7.96 9.51
C PRO A 115 -4.65 -7.50 10.32
N PHE A 116 -3.63 -6.90 9.67
CA PHE A 116 -2.51 -6.31 10.38
C PHE A 116 -2.92 -5.12 11.24
N PHE A 117 -3.83 -4.30 10.72
CA PHE A 117 -4.39 -3.17 11.48
C PHE A 117 -5.15 -3.64 12.72
N ILE A 118 -6.04 -4.63 12.57
CA ILE A 118 -6.82 -5.16 13.70
C ILE A 118 -5.90 -5.79 14.75
N ALA A 119 -4.88 -6.53 14.34
CA ALA A 119 -3.91 -7.14 15.26
C ALA A 119 -3.11 -6.08 16.02
N ALA A 120 -2.58 -5.07 15.32
CA ALA A 120 -1.85 -3.95 15.91
C ALA A 120 -2.74 -3.15 16.88
N TYR A 121 -3.98 -2.85 16.47
CA TYR A 121 -4.95 -2.14 17.30
C TYR A 121 -5.22 -2.88 18.60
N ARG A 122 -5.57 -4.18 18.52
CA ARG A 122 -5.85 -4.99 19.71
C ARG A 122 -4.65 -5.09 20.63
N PHE A 123 -3.47 -5.28 20.07
CA PHE A 123 -2.24 -5.44 20.84
C PHE A 123 -1.86 -4.12 21.53
N LEU A 124 -1.65 -3.04 20.77
CA LEU A 124 -1.15 -1.77 21.31
C LEU A 124 -2.15 -1.03 22.20
N SER A 125 -3.47 -1.15 21.90
CA SER A 125 -4.51 -0.53 22.73
C SER A 125 -4.75 -1.28 24.05
N GLY A 126 -4.37 -2.57 24.13
CA GLY A 126 -4.48 -3.38 25.34
C GLY A 126 -3.19 -3.46 26.16
N LEU A 127 -2.12 -2.76 25.75
CA LEU A 127 -0.80 -2.89 26.37
C LEU A 127 -0.66 -1.95 27.58
N GLU A 128 -0.77 -2.51 28.77
CA GLU A 128 -0.67 -1.73 30.04
C GLU A 128 0.71 -1.07 30.21
N SER A 129 1.76 -1.66 29.65
CA SER A 129 3.13 -1.11 29.76
C SER A 129 3.33 0.22 29.04
N LEU A 130 2.37 0.68 28.23
CA LEU A 130 2.41 2.00 27.58
C LEU A 130 1.79 3.12 28.42
N HIS A 131 0.98 2.79 29.42
CA HIS A 131 0.33 3.78 30.26
C HIS A 131 1.34 4.50 31.17
N GLY A 132 1.27 5.83 31.21
CA GLY A 132 2.16 6.67 32.00
C GLY A 132 3.61 6.76 31.45
N VAL A 133 3.87 6.18 30.28
CA VAL A 133 5.20 6.26 29.64
C VAL A 133 5.24 7.41 28.64
N SER A 134 6.13 8.36 28.90
CA SER A 134 6.39 9.46 27.98
C SER A 134 7.45 9.07 26.94
N PHE A 135 7.27 9.55 25.71
CA PHE A 135 8.24 9.36 24.63
C PHE A 135 8.36 10.63 23.77
N GLY A 136 9.49 11.30 23.85
CA GLY A 136 9.72 12.57 23.17
C GLY A 136 8.70 13.65 23.56
N PRO A 137 7.95 14.22 22.60
CA PRO A 137 6.91 15.21 22.90
C PRO A 137 5.59 14.59 23.41
N ILE A 138 5.43 13.26 23.33
CA ILE A 138 4.22 12.54 23.73
C ILE A 138 4.29 12.30 25.24
N ALA A 139 3.32 12.83 25.99
CA ALA A 139 3.30 12.72 27.46
C ALA A 139 2.92 11.32 27.95
N ASP A 140 2.03 10.63 27.26
CA ASP A 140 1.57 9.27 27.59
C ASP A 140 1.28 8.50 26.31
N LEU A 141 1.95 7.36 26.13
CA LEU A 141 1.74 6.48 24.97
C LEU A 141 0.46 5.66 25.05
N GLY A 142 -0.07 5.47 26.27
CA GLY A 142 -1.29 4.68 26.51
C GLY A 142 -2.57 5.49 26.32
N GLN A 143 -2.48 6.81 26.18
CA GLN A 143 -3.65 7.69 26.02
C GLN A 143 -3.57 8.49 24.71
N PRO A 144 -4.71 9.06 24.23
CA PRO A 144 -4.69 9.98 23.09
C PRO A 144 -3.75 11.16 23.35
N ASP A 145 -3.03 11.60 22.33
CA ASP A 145 -2.11 12.72 22.49
C ASP A 145 -2.87 14.04 22.69
N ASN A 146 -2.48 14.76 23.74
CA ASN A 146 -3.00 16.08 24.06
C ASN A 146 -1.90 17.14 23.88
N LEU A 147 -1.19 17.08 22.73
CA LEU A 147 -0.03 17.92 22.46
C LEU A 147 -0.38 19.41 22.24
N LEU A 148 -1.58 19.70 21.79
CA LEU A 148 -1.98 21.06 21.46
C LEU A 148 -3.29 21.46 22.16
N HIS A 149 -3.22 22.43 23.05
CA HIS A 149 -4.38 23.06 23.67
C HIS A 149 -4.57 24.46 23.10
N ILE A 150 -5.57 24.64 22.22
CA ILE A 150 -5.92 25.94 21.67
C ILE A 150 -7.33 26.31 22.12
N ALA A 151 -7.46 27.43 22.84
CA ALA A 151 -8.76 27.98 23.27
C ALA A 151 -9.68 26.98 24.00
N GLY A 152 -9.11 26.07 24.82
CA GLY A 152 -9.89 25.07 25.57
C GLY A 152 -10.25 23.81 24.76
N LEU A 153 -9.83 23.70 23.49
CA LEU A 153 -9.98 22.51 22.69
C LEU A 153 -8.66 21.73 22.66
N SER A 154 -8.71 20.46 23.06
CA SER A 154 -7.57 19.56 22.92
C SER A 154 -7.52 19.03 21.49
N LEU A 155 -6.45 19.35 20.78
CA LEU A 155 -6.20 18.84 19.43
C LEU A 155 -5.16 17.74 19.48
N HIS A 156 -5.52 16.57 18.95
CA HIS A 156 -4.63 15.45 18.79
C HIS A 156 -3.73 15.67 17.57
N LEU A 157 -2.49 16.09 17.81
CA LEU A 157 -1.56 16.48 16.76
C LEU A 157 -0.97 15.27 16.01
N LEU A 158 -0.76 14.17 16.70
CA LEU A 158 -0.14 12.97 16.15
C LEU A 158 -0.95 12.33 14.99
N PRO A 159 -2.29 12.16 15.10
CA PRO A 159 -3.11 11.70 13.95
C PRO A 159 -3.07 12.65 12.76
N ILE A 160 -2.95 13.96 13.01
CA ILE A 160 -2.86 14.97 11.94
C ILE A 160 -1.51 14.82 11.20
N ILE A 161 -0.40 14.68 11.92
CA ILE A 161 0.94 14.44 11.35
C ILE A 161 0.94 13.13 10.55
N MET A 162 0.39 12.06 11.12
CA MET A 162 0.23 10.78 10.45
C MET A 162 -0.51 10.93 9.12
N THR A 163 -1.63 11.65 9.12
CA THR A 163 -2.44 11.89 7.92
C THR A 163 -1.69 12.75 6.90
N ALA A 164 -0.95 13.76 7.33
CA ALA A 164 -0.12 14.57 6.45
C ALA A 164 0.95 13.71 5.74
N VAL A 165 1.65 12.84 6.46
CA VAL A 165 2.63 11.89 5.88
C VAL A 165 1.95 10.96 4.87
N ASN A 166 0.76 10.45 5.20
CA ASN A 166 -0.01 9.58 4.30
C ASN A 166 -0.45 10.33 3.04
N LEU A 167 -0.94 11.58 3.16
CA LEU A 167 -1.32 12.41 2.01
C LEU A 167 -0.13 12.71 1.10
N VAL A 168 1.04 13.03 1.66
CA VAL A 168 2.28 13.22 0.88
C VAL A 168 2.63 11.94 0.12
N SER A 169 2.53 10.80 0.77
CA SER A 169 2.74 9.49 0.14
C SER A 169 1.74 9.26 -1.00
N CYS A 170 0.44 9.56 -0.78
CA CYS A 170 -0.60 9.46 -1.80
C CYS A 170 -0.30 10.35 -3.01
N VAL A 171 0.08 11.60 -2.82
CA VAL A 171 0.43 12.53 -3.92
C VAL A 171 1.60 12.00 -4.74
N ILE A 172 2.63 11.47 -4.08
CA ILE A 172 3.79 10.91 -4.76
C ILE A 172 3.42 9.64 -5.55
N PHE A 173 2.59 8.77 -4.95
CA PHE A 173 2.21 7.49 -5.52
C PHE A 173 1.21 7.63 -6.69
N THR A 174 0.27 8.57 -6.60
CA THR A 174 -0.84 8.71 -7.56
C THR A 174 -0.49 9.53 -8.81
N LYS A 175 0.74 10.00 -8.97
CA LYS A 175 1.16 10.67 -10.22
C LYS A 175 1.01 9.70 -11.40
N GLY A 176 0.10 10.03 -12.33
CA GLY A 176 -0.21 9.20 -13.50
C GLY A 176 -1.23 8.07 -13.25
N SER A 177 -1.81 7.96 -12.05
CA SER A 177 -2.86 6.98 -11.75
C SER A 177 -4.24 7.46 -12.14
N LEU A 178 -5.16 6.51 -12.37
CA LEU A 178 -6.56 6.79 -12.64
C LEU A 178 -7.24 7.48 -11.46
N LEU A 179 -8.29 8.23 -11.75
CA LEU A 179 -9.06 8.98 -10.75
C LEU A 179 -9.61 8.05 -9.64
N LYS A 180 -10.04 6.84 -10.01
CA LYS A 180 -10.52 5.80 -9.08
C LYS A 180 -9.49 5.48 -7.99
N THR A 181 -8.24 5.23 -8.37
CA THR A 181 -7.14 4.94 -7.43
C THR A 181 -6.86 6.13 -6.52
N LYS A 182 -6.93 7.35 -7.05
CA LYS A 182 -6.77 8.57 -6.23
C LYS A 182 -7.85 8.67 -5.18
N ILE A 183 -9.12 8.57 -5.59
CA ILE A 183 -10.27 8.64 -4.67
C ILE A 183 -10.13 7.58 -3.57
N GLN A 184 -9.80 6.34 -3.94
CA GLN A 184 -9.64 5.24 -2.99
C GLN A 184 -8.57 5.55 -1.92
N LEU A 185 -7.40 6.05 -2.31
CA LEU A 185 -6.31 6.36 -1.38
C LEU A 185 -6.65 7.56 -0.47
N TYR A 186 -7.26 8.62 -1.01
CA TYR A 186 -7.67 9.77 -0.20
C TYR A 186 -8.79 9.41 0.78
N THR A 187 -9.77 8.62 0.34
CA THR A 187 -10.85 8.13 1.23
C THR A 187 -10.27 7.30 2.37
N MET A 188 -9.26 6.47 2.08
CA MET A 188 -8.61 5.66 3.10
C MET A 188 -7.82 6.52 4.11
N ALA A 189 -7.15 7.57 3.64
CA ALA A 189 -6.44 8.51 4.52
C ALA A 189 -7.40 9.23 5.48
N VAL A 190 -8.55 9.69 4.99
CA VAL A 190 -9.60 10.32 5.81
C VAL A 190 -10.21 9.33 6.79
N PHE A 191 -10.47 8.09 6.36
CA PHE A 191 -10.97 7.03 7.22
C PHE A 191 -10.02 6.76 8.39
N PHE A 192 -8.71 6.62 8.13
CA PHE A 192 -7.73 6.42 9.20
C PHE A 192 -7.60 7.63 10.11
N LEU A 193 -7.70 8.84 9.60
CA LEU A 193 -7.72 10.03 10.45
C LEU A 193 -8.88 9.98 11.45
N PHE A 194 -10.08 9.72 10.97
CA PHE A 194 -11.27 9.65 11.81
C PHE A 194 -11.18 8.51 12.84
N PHE A 195 -10.75 7.33 12.40
CA PHE A 195 -10.70 6.14 13.24
C PHE A 195 -9.61 6.21 14.32
N LEU A 196 -8.45 6.79 13.98
CA LEU A 196 -7.30 6.88 14.89
C LEU A 196 -7.26 8.17 15.70
N TYR A 197 -8.23 9.07 15.51
CA TYR A 197 -8.21 10.39 16.17
C TYR A 197 -8.25 10.28 17.69
N GLU A 198 -9.06 9.41 18.25
CA GLU A 198 -9.21 9.16 19.69
C GLU A 198 -8.42 7.92 20.17
N SER A 199 -7.56 7.38 19.33
CA SER A 199 -6.79 6.19 19.66
C SER A 199 -5.56 6.50 20.52
N PRO A 200 -5.06 5.53 21.31
CA PRO A 200 -3.84 5.72 22.09
C PRO A 200 -2.65 6.19 21.26
N ALA A 201 -1.87 7.12 21.78
CA ALA A 201 -0.75 7.73 21.09
C ALA A 201 0.29 6.71 20.61
N GLY A 202 0.51 5.62 21.35
CA GLY A 202 1.41 4.53 20.97
C GLY A 202 0.98 3.83 19.66
N LEU A 203 -0.34 3.61 19.47
CA LEU A 203 -0.88 3.03 18.24
C LEU A 203 -0.72 4.00 17.06
N VAL A 204 -1.05 5.28 17.25
CA VAL A 204 -0.92 6.30 16.20
C VAL A 204 0.55 6.51 15.85
N PHE A 205 1.45 6.46 16.83
CA PHE A 205 2.88 6.52 16.63
C PHE A 205 3.41 5.34 15.80
N TYR A 206 3.01 4.10 16.15
CA TYR A 206 3.31 2.91 15.35
C TYR A 206 2.84 3.07 13.89
N TRP A 207 1.61 3.56 13.69
CA TRP A 207 1.03 3.75 12.36
C TRP A 207 1.75 4.86 11.56
N THR A 208 2.15 5.93 12.25
CA THR A 208 2.95 7.00 11.65
C THR A 208 4.30 6.46 11.14
N LEU A 209 4.98 5.64 11.96
CA LEU A 209 6.24 4.99 11.54
C LEU A 209 6.05 4.09 10.32
N ASN A 210 4.97 3.32 10.27
CA ASN A 210 4.65 2.48 9.10
C ASN A 210 4.43 3.32 7.84
N ASN A 211 3.71 4.45 7.95
CA ASN A 211 3.50 5.37 6.84
C ASN A 211 4.80 6.03 6.38
N VAL A 212 5.66 6.45 7.31
CA VAL A 212 7.00 7.00 7.01
C VAL A 212 7.87 5.95 6.31
N PHE A 213 7.89 4.71 6.79
CA PHE A 213 8.62 3.62 6.14
C PHE A 213 8.13 3.36 4.72
N SER A 214 6.80 3.32 4.52
CA SER A 214 6.19 3.18 3.20
C SER A 214 6.55 4.32 2.26
N LEU A 215 6.56 5.56 2.76
CA LEU A 215 6.99 6.75 2.02
C LEU A 215 8.45 6.64 1.59
N VAL A 216 9.35 6.31 2.52
CA VAL A 216 10.78 6.12 2.25
C VAL A 216 10.98 5.01 1.20
N LYS A 217 10.31 3.87 1.36
CA LYS A 217 10.33 2.78 0.38
C LYS A 217 9.93 3.27 -1.01
N THR A 218 8.83 4.01 -1.11
CA THR A 218 8.31 4.54 -2.39
C THR A 218 9.28 5.52 -3.04
N ILE A 219 9.86 6.43 -2.27
CA ILE A 219 10.88 7.36 -2.76
C ILE A 219 12.10 6.62 -3.25
N PHE A 220 12.58 5.62 -2.50
CA PHE A 220 13.74 4.81 -2.87
C PHE A 220 13.53 4.07 -4.20
N TYR A 221 12.37 3.44 -4.38
CA TYR A 221 12.03 2.77 -5.65
C TYR A 221 11.95 3.75 -6.81
N LYS A 222 11.34 4.92 -6.64
CA LYS A 222 11.29 5.96 -7.68
C LYS A 222 12.69 6.48 -8.05
N LEU A 223 13.53 6.74 -7.07
CA LEU A 223 14.91 7.17 -7.32
C LEU A 223 15.74 6.11 -8.04
N LYS A 224 15.55 4.84 -7.70
CA LYS A 224 16.19 3.72 -8.40
C LYS A 224 15.74 3.63 -9.86
N GLN A 225 14.46 3.81 -10.11
CA GLN A 225 13.88 3.80 -11.46
C GLN A 225 14.44 4.94 -12.33
N ILE A 226 14.53 6.16 -11.79
CA ILE A 226 15.10 7.32 -12.48
C ILE A 226 16.58 7.08 -12.81
N ARG A 227 17.38 6.55 -11.87
CA ARG A 227 18.79 6.22 -12.08
C ARG A 227 18.99 5.12 -13.13
N CYS A 228 18.11 4.14 -13.21
CA CYS A 228 18.14 3.11 -14.25
C CYS A 228 17.88 3.71 -15.64
N TRP A 229 16.94 4.66 -15.74
CA TRP A 229 16.61 5.34 -16.98
C TRP A 229 17.73 6.27 -17.48
N GLN A 230 18.43 6.95 -16.57
CA GLN A 230 19.57 7.82 -16.92
C GLN A 230 20.81 7.02 -17.35
N ARG A 231 20.95 5.77 -16.94
CA ARG A 231 22.07 4.90 -17.27
C ARG A 231 21.92 4.21 -18.63
N TRP A 232 20.75 4.35 -19.29
CA TRP A 232 20.54 3.84 -20.64
C TRP A 232 21.31 4.71 -21.64
N PRO A 233 22.30 4.17 -22.37
CA PRO A 233 23.07 4.94 -23.33
C PRO A 233 22.14 5.47 -24.41
N ARG A 234 22.07 6.81 -24.58
CA ARG A 234 21.46 7.43 -25.74
C ARG A 234 22.28 7.00 -26.96
N ARG A 235 21.91 5.93 -27.61
CA ARG A 235 22.43 5.64 -28.96
C ARG A 235 21.98 6.78 -29.85
N ARG A 236 22.93 7.67 -30.13
CA ARG A 236 22.78 8.64 -31.21
C ARG A 236 22.58 7.88 -32.53
N GLY A 237 21.47 8.18 -33.18
CA GLY A 237 21.33 7.94 -34.61
C GLY A 237 20.54 6.69 -34.98
N ARG A 238 19.28 6.83 -35.09
CA ARG A 238 18.40 6.54 -36.24
C ARG A 238 16.94 6.56 -35.77
N ARG A 239 16.19 7.46 -36.39
CA ARG A 239 14.72 7.44 -36.27
C ARG A 239 14.24 6.10 -36.83
N SER A 240 13.87 5.21 -35.94
CA SER A 240 12.90 4.15 -36.21
C SER A 240 12.23 3.93 -34.88
N LEU A 241 10.98 4.33 -34.82
CA LEU A 241 10.04 3.92 -33.79
C LEU A 241 10.19 2.42 -33.55
N PRO A 242 10.41 1.95 -32.34
CA PRO A 242 10.22 0.53 -32.08
C PRO A 242 8.72 0.28 -32.22
N MET A 243 8.34 -0.24 -33.40
CA MET A 243 7.06 -0.91 -33.53
C MET A 243 6.93 -1.91 -32.40
N ALA A 244 5.80 -1.82 -31.75
CA ALA A 244 5.33 -2.81 -30.81
C ALA A 244 5.66 -4.21 -31.32
N CYS A 245 6.22 -5.03 -30.48
CA CYS A 245 6.39 -6.46 -30.70
C CYS A 245 5.01 -7.12 -30.67
N SER A 246 4.21 -6.88 -31.71
CA SER A 246 2.99 -7.57 -32.03
C SER A 246 3.28 -8.42 -33.25
N SER A 247 3.75 -9.64 -33.02
CA SER A 247 3.42 -10.79 -33.85
C SER A 247 4.35 -11.96 -33.51
N ILE A 248 3.98 -12.68 -32.50
CA ILE A 248 4.35 -14.08 -32.45
C ILE A 248 3.33 -14.81 -33.29
N ARG A 249 3.69 -15.04 -34.53
CA ARG A 249 3.08 -16.13 -35.28
C ARG A 249 4.13 -16.77 -36.18
N ARG A 250 4.44 -18.00 -35.81
CA ARG A 250 4.97 -19.11 -36.59
C ARG A 250 6.43 -19.08 -37.06
N GLY A 251 7.16 -20.03 -36.54
CA GLY A 251 7.95 -20.92 -37.39
C GLY A 251 9.45 -20.83 -37.26
N ARG A 252 10.01 -21.76 -36.48
CA ARG A 252 11.29 -22.45 -36.72
C ARG A 252 12.60 -21.65 -36.71
N ARG A 253 13.48 -22.21 -35.89
CA ARG A 253 14.94 -22.19 -35.85
C ARG A 253 15.62 -21.06 -35.08
N GLY A 254 16.19 -21.46 -33.97
CA GLY A 254 17.56 -21.27 -33.52
C GLY A 254 18.10 -19.85 -33.63
N GLY A 255 18.03 -19.12 -32.54
CA GLY A 255 18.75 -17.89 -32.35
C GLY A 255 18.72 -17.52 -30.86
N SER A 256 19.74 -17.95 -30.13
CA SER A 256 19.96 -17.60 -28.75
C SER A 256 20.16 -16.09 -28.63
N CYS A 257 19.14 -15.36 -28.19
CA CYS A 257 19.30 -14.04 -27.61
C CYS A 257 19.64 -14.22 -26.14
N SER A 258 20.89 -14.37 -25.83
CA SER A 258 21.44 -14.19 -24.50
C SER A 258 21.40 -12.72 -24.13
N LEU A 259 20.32 -12.32 -23.45
CA LEU A 259 20.27 -11.04 -22.74
C LEU A 259 20.51 -11.32 -21.27
N PRO A 260 21.58 -10.80 -20.67
CA PRO A 260 21.76 -10.84 -19.23
C PRO A 260 21.01 -9.67 -18.60
N CYS A 261 19.75 -9.89 -18.27
CA CYS A 261 19.02 -9.09 -17.31
C CYS A 261 18.22 -10.05 -16.41
N LEU A 262 18.97 -10.78 -15.59
CA LEU A 262 18.44 -11.38 -14.36
C LEU A 262 18.19 -10.25 -13.37
N GLY A 263 16.95 -9.92 -13.17
CA GLY A 263 16.49 -8.90 -12.23
C GLY A 263 15.11 -8.45 -12.64
N SER A 264 14.10 -9.21 -12.19
CA SER A 264 12.69 -8.88 -12.23
C SER A 264 12.45 -7.39 -12.00
N HIS A 265 11.62 -6.78 -12.84
CA HIS A 265 11.14 -5.40 -12.81
C HIS A 265 12.01 -4.33 -13.49
N CYS A 266 12.16 -4.47 -14.79
CA CYS A 266 12.26 -3.32 -15.67
C CYS A 266 11.04 -3.34 -16.60
N ASN A 267 9.85 -3.28 -16.04
CA ASN A 267 8.62 -3.06 -16.78
C ASN A 267 8.09 -1.70 -16.37
N SER A 268 8.65 -0.70 -17.02
CA SER A 268 8.21 0.67 -16.94
C SER A 268 7.28 0.94 -18.10
N ARG A 269 6.11 1.42 -17.82
CA ARG A 269 5.46 2.37 -18.71
C ARG A 269 4.96 3.55 -17.92
N LEU A 270 5.32 4.69 -18.47
CA LEU A 270 4.67 5.99 -18.24
C LEU A 270 3.17 5.89 -18.44
#